data_64c88e16d0790a9e613bd9206395f0b5
#
_entry.id   64c88e16d0790a9e613bd9206395f0b5
#
_cell.length_a   1.000
_cell.length_b   1.000
_cell.length_c   1.000
_cell.angle_alpha   90.00
_cell.angle_beta   90.00
_cell.angle_gamma   90.00
#
_symmetry.space_group_name_H-M   'P 1'
#
loop_
_entity.id
_entity.type
_entity.pdbx_description
1 polymer ?
#
loop_
_entity_poly.entity_id
_entity_poly.type
_entity_poly.pdbx_seq_one_letter_code
_entity_poly.pdbx_strand_id
1 'polypeptide(L)'
;MFNVQKIEIDGYEFLTYEVLLPKTTLFAVANDVGYIMCAALDIDFFNNTPKLIERKIIAGRAEGVRSIEQLLDFPLAKVTVAAEEIGVVPGVTGRDALVLMAKSLEK
;
A
#
# COMPACT_ATOMS: atom_id res chain seq x y z
N MET A 1 11.60 -16.37 5.94
CA MET A 1 10.87 -16.91 4.78
C MET A 1 9.94 -15.83 4.22
N PHE A 2 9.71 -15.86 2.91
CA PHE A 2 8.77 -14.90 2.38
C PHE A 2 8.09 -15.43 1.13
N ASN A 3 6.87 -14.93 0.88
CA ASN A 3 6.04 -15.35 -0.26
C ASN A 3 5.70 -14.15 -1.12
N VAL A 4 5.80 -14.34 -2.44
CA VAL A 4 5.37 -13.35 -3.42
C VAL A 4 4.38 -14.02 -4.35
N GLN A 5 3.21 -13.41 -4.55
CA GLN A 5 2.19 -13.93 -5.44
C GLN A 5 1.62 -12.82 -6.31
N LYS A 6 1.12 -13.19 -7.48
CA LYS A 6 0.44 -12.25 -8.36
C LYS A 6 -1.06 -12.39 -8.13
N ILE A 7 -1.76 -11.25 -7.98
CA ILE A 7 -3.22 -11.23 -7.89
C ILE A 7 -3.76 -10.25 -8.91
N GLU A 8 -5.07 -10.37 -9.19
CA GLU A 8 -5.76 -9.46 -10.10
C GLU A 8 -6.95 -8.84 -9.40
N ILE A 9 -7.11 -7.52 -9.53
CA ILE A 9 -8.23 -6.77 -8.98
C ILE A 9 -8.73 -5.84 -10.08
N ASP A 10 -10.01 -5.98 -10.46
CA ASP A 10 -10.65 -5.15 -11.48
C ASP A 10 -9.88 -5.11 -12.81
N GLY A 11 -9.23 -6.21 -13.17
CA GLY A 11 -8.48 -6.32 -14.41
C GLY A 11 -7.03 -5.83 -14.32
N TYR A 12 -6.59 -5.35 -13.15
CA TYR A 12 -5.22 -4.90 -12.93
C TYR A 12 -4.43 -5.93 -12.13
N GLU A 13 -3.15 -6.07 -12.45
CA GLU A 13 -2.28 -7.01 -11.75
C GLU A 13 -1.48 -6.35 -10.65
N PHE A 14 -1.35 -7.06 -9.52
CA PHE A 14 -0.58 -6.61 -8.36
C PHE A 14 0.25 -7.75 -7.83
N LEU A 15 1.34 -7.42 -7.13
CA LEU A 15 2.15 -8.40 -6.42
C LEU A 15 1.87 -8.31 -4.93
N THR A 16 1.65 -9.45 -4.29
CA THR A 16 1.51 -9.52 -2.85
C THR A 16 2.81 -10.02 -2.24
N TYR A 17 3.15 -9.46 -1.08
CA TYR A 17 4.36 -9.81 -0.36
C TYR A 17 4.02 -10.17 1.07
N GLU A 18 4.48 -11.34 1.51
CA GLU A 18 4.41 -11.74 2.91
C GLU A 18 5.82 -12.04 3.37
N VAL A 19 6.29 -11.31 4.38
CA VAL A 19 7.61 -11.53 4.97
C VAL A 19 7.40 -12.11 6.35
N LEU A 20 7.74 -13.39 6.52
CA LEU A 20 7.54 -14.13 7.76
C LEU A 20 8.74 -13.92 8.67
N LEU A 21 8.55 -13.11 9.70
CA LEU A 21 9.57 -12.81 10.70
C LEU A 21 9.21 -13.48 12.03
N PRO A 22 10.18 -13.66 12.94
CA PRO A 22 9.86 -14.19 14.26
C PRO A 22 8.77 -13.36 14.93
N LYS A 23 7.68 -14.01 15.32
CA LYS A 23 6.54 -13.43 16.06
C LYS A 23 5.75 -12.37 15.29
N THR A 24 6.04 -12.14 14.01
CA THR A 24 5.27 -11.18 13.21
C THR A 24 5.39 -11.50 11.73
N THR A 25 4.44 -11.00 10.94
CA THR A 25 4.48 -11.13 9.48
C THR A 25 4.21 -9.76 8.89
N LEU A 26 5.04 -9.36 7.92
CA LEU A 26 4.82 -8.12 7.18
C LEU A 26 4.02 -8.43 5.93
N PHE A 27 3.01 -7.61 5.65
CA PHE A 27 2.17 -7.75 4.46
C PHE A 27 2.25 -6.49 3.62
N ALA A 28 2.36 -6.67 2.30
CA ALA A 28 2.32 -5.56 1.37
C ALA A 28 1.71 -6.01 0.06
N VAL A 29 1.09 -5.08 -0.66
CA VAL A 29 0.60 -5.30 -2.02
C VAL A 29 1.03 -4.10 -2.84
N ALA A 30 1.60 -4.35 -4.01
CA ALA A 30 2.23 -3.30 -4.81
C ALA A 30 1.96 -3.46 -6.31
N ASN A 31 2.06 -2.35 -7.02
CA ASN A 31 2.20 -2.33 -8.47
C ASN A 31 3.34 -1.36 -8.82
N ASP A 32 3.46 -0.97 -10.09
CA ASP A 32 4.55 -0.09 -10.54
C ASP A 32 4.41 1.35 -10.04
N VAL A 33 3.24 1.73 -9.52
CA VAL A 33 2.98 3.11 -9.08
C VAL A 33 3.27 3.28 -7.59
N GLY A 34 2.82 2.32 -6.78
CA GLY A 34 2.91 2.45 -5.34
C GLY A 34 2.52 1.17 -4.63
N TYR A 35 2.25 1.28 -3.33
CA TYR A 35 1.95 0.09 -2.53
C TYR A 35 1.14 0.42 -1.28
N ILE A 36 0.53 -0.61 -0.71
CA ILE A 36 -0.08 -0.55 0.60
C ILE A 36 0.64 -1.56 1.49
N MET A 37 0.69 -1.29 2.79
CA MET A 37 1.43 -2.10 3.72
C MET A 37 0.77 -2.10 5.09
N CYS A 38 1.13 -3.07 5.92
CA CYS A 38 0.67 -3.14 7.30
C CYS A 38 1.32 -2.05 8.16
N ALA A 39 1.06 -2.07 9.47
CA ALA A 39 1.53 -1.03 10.39
C ALA A 39 3.04 -0.91 10.52
N ALA A 40 3.81 -1.78 9.88
CA ALA A 40 5.26 -1.65 9.84
C ALA A 40 5.74 -0.46 9.00
N LEU A 41 4.88 0.07 8.12
CA LEU A 41 5.21 1.22 7.29
C LEU A 41 5.08 2.52 8.09
N ASP A 42 6.13 3.34 8.08
CA ASP A 42 6.13 4.62 8.77
C ASP A 42 5.81 5.75 7.79
N ILE A 43 4.53 6.06 7.66
CA ILE A 43 4.05 7.11 6.75
C ILE A 43 4.53 8.49 7.20
N ASP A 44 4.56 8.74 8.51
CA ASP A 44 4.98 10.04 9.02
C ASP A 44 6.43 10.35 8.63
N PHE A 45 7.29 9.33 8.66
CA PHE A 45 8.67 9.49 8.23
C PHE A 45 8.73 9.91 6.75
N PHE A 46 7.90 9.31 5.90
CA PHE A 46 7.84 9.64 4.48
C PHE A 46 7.37 11.08 4.26
N ASN A 47 6.35 11.50 5.01
CA ASN A 47 5.76 12.83 4.85
C ASN A 47 6.59 13.94 5.46
N ASN A 48 7.52 13.61 6.36
CA ASN A 48 8.35 14.59 7.06
C ASN A 48 9.81 14.62 6.59
N THR A 49 10.17 13.79 5.63
CA THR A 49 11.54 13.71 5.11
C THR A 49 11.61 14.30 3.71
N PRO A 50 12.25 15.48 3.52
CA PRO A 50 12.25 16.17 2.22
C PRO A 50 12.68 15.32 1.04
N LYS A 51 13.69 14.48 1.19
CA LYS A 51 14.15 13.62 0.10
C LYS A 51 13.09 12.59 -0.32
N LEU A 52 12.30 12.08 0.64
CA LEU A 52 11.25 11.13 0.35
C LEU A 52 10.04 11.81 -0.27
N ILE A 53 9.73 13.04 0.16
CA ILE A 53 8.67 13.83 -0.45
C ILE A 53 8.99 14.08 -1.92
N GLU A 54 10.23 14.42 -2.25
CA GLU A 54 10.67 14.66 -3.62
C GLU A 54 10.52 13.43 -4.52
N ARG A 55 10.65 12.23 -3.96
CA ARG A 55 10.47 10.99 -4.72
C ARG A 55 9.02 10.71 -5.07
N LYS A 56 8.09 11.42 -4.47
CA LYS A 56 6.64 11.26 -4.69
C LYS A 56 6.21 9.80 -4.50
N ILE A 57 6.65 9.21 -3.40
CA ILE A 57 6.31 7.83 -3.08
C ILE A 57 4.81 7.74 -2.78
N ILE A 58 4.11 6.86 -3.48
CA ILE A 58 2.68 6.64 -3.30
C ILE A 58 2.51 5.39 -2.45
N ALA A 59 2.08 5.58 -1.21
CA ALA A 59 1.95 4.48 -0.27
C ALA A 59 0.86 4.74 0.75
N GLY A 60 0.28 3.66 1.27
CA GLY A 60 -0.72 3.72 2.32
C GLY A 60 -0.47 2.65 3.37
N ARG A 61 -0.87 2.94 4.60
CA ARG A 61 -0.71 2.07 5.76
C ARG A 61 -2.06 1.66 6.31
N ALA A 62 -2.27 0.36 6.48
CA ALA A 62 -3.44 -0.18 7.18
C ALA A 62 -2.99 -0.77 8.51
N GLU A 63 -3.82 -0.63 9.55
CA GLU A 63 -3.48 -1.09 10.88
C GLU A 63 -4.29 -2.33 11.26
N GLY A 64 -3.69 -3.20 12.08
CA GLY A 64 -4.37 -4.38 12.60
C GLY A 64 -4.57 -5.51 11.61
N VAL A 65 -3.91 -5.48 10.46
CA VAL A 65 -4.07 -6.52 9.44
C VAL A 65 -3.21 -7.74 9.79
N ARG A 66 -3.77 -8.92 9.52
CA ARG A 66 -3.12 -10.20 9.78
C ARG A 66 -3.12 -11.13 8.57
N SER A 67 -3.52 -10.62 7.41
CA SER A 67 -3.52 -11.37 6.17
C SER A 67 -3.54 -10.40 4.99
N ILE A 68 -3.23 -10.90 3.81
CA ILE A 68 -3.33 -10.10 2.58
C ILE A 68 -4.80 -9.68 2.37
N GLU A 69 -5.75 -10.59 2.62
CA GLU A 69 -7.17 -10.25 2.46
C GLU A 69 -7.60 -9.09 3.35
N GLN A 70 -7.15 -9.07 4.60
CA GLN A 70 -7.45 -7.97 5.50
C GLN A 70 -6.79 -6.68 5.02
N LEU A 71 -5.55 -6.76 4.52
CA LEU A 71 -4.88 -5.58 3.99
C LEU A 71 -5.67 -4.97 2.82
N LEU A 72 -6.30 -5.79 2.00
CA LEU A 72 -7.13 -5.32 0.90
C LEU A 72 -8.46 -4.72 1.37
N ASP A 73 -9.03 -5.26 2.44
CA ASP A 73 -10.38 -4.90 2.88
C ASP A 73 -10.43 -3.82 3.98
N PHE A 74 -9.33 -3.64 4.71
CA PHE A 74 -9.30 -2.64 5.77
C PHE A 74 -9.09 -1.24 5.21
N PRO A 75 -9.67 -0.21 5.85
CA PRO A 75 -9.41 1.17 5.44
C PRO A 75 -7.98 1.57 5.77
N LEU A 76 -7.38 2.40 4.92
CA LEU A 76 -6.06 2.92 5.17
C LEU A 76 -6.12 3.96 6.29
N ALA A 77 -5.20 3.87 7.24
CA ALA A 77 -5.14 4.77 8.37
C ALA A 77 -4.34 6.04 8.03
N LYS A 78 -3.27 5.89 7.26
CA LYS A 78 -2.42 7.01 6.85
C LYS A 78 -1.93 6.78 5.43
N VAL A 79 -1.68 7.87 4.71
CA VAL A 79 -1.20 7.82 3.33
C VAL A 79 -0.13 8.90 3.13
N THR A 80 0.71 8.71 2.10
CA THR A 80 1.70 9.73 1.74
C THR A 80 1.02 10.90 1.02
N VAL A 81 1.70 12.04 1.00
CA VAL A 81 1.20 13.24 0.32
C VAL A 81 0.95 12.95 -1.17
N ALA A 82 1.86 12.24 -1.83
CA ALA A 82 1.70 11.89 -3.24
C ALA A 82 0.49 10.97 -3.47
N ALA A 83 0.17 10.10 -2.51
CA ALA A 83 -1.01 9.24 -2.62
C ALA A 83 -2.29 10.07 -2.59
N GLU A 84 -2.35 11.09 -1.73
CA GLU A 84 -3.52 11.98 -1.67
C GLU A 84 -3.77 12.68 -3.00
N GLU A 85 -2.73 13.01 -3.73
CA GLU A 85 -2.84 13.70 -5.02
C GLU A 85 -3.58 12.89 -6.07
N ILE A 86 -3.60 11.57 -5.94
CA ILE A 86 -4.32 10.69 -6.88
C ILE A 86 -5.60 10.13 -6.29
N GLY A 87 -6.06 10.67 -5.16
CA GLY A 87 -7.31 10.27 -4.53
C GLY A 87 -7.21 9.18 -3.49
N VAL A 88 -6.01 8.72 -3.17
CA VAL A 88 -5.80 7.73 -2.12
C VAL A 88 -5.68 8.48 -0.80
N VAL A 89 -6.76 8.47 -0.03
CA VAL A 89 -6.87 9.23 1.23
C VAL A 89 -7.20 8.28 2.37
N PRO A 90 -6.96 8.69 3.63
CA PRO A 90 -7.34 7.86 4.78
C PRO A 90 -8.82 7.51 4.72
N GLY A 91 -9.15 6.27 5.05
CA GLY A 91 -10.51 5.75 4.98
C GLY A 91 -10.82 4.95 3.72
N VAL A 92 -10.05 5.11 2.66
CA VAL A 92 -10.18 4.29 1.45
C VAL A 92 -9.64 2.89 1.77
N THR A 93 -10.33 1.85 1.30
CA THR A 93 -9.85 0.48 1.51
C THR A 93 -8.57 0.24 0.70
N GLY A 94 -7.78 -0.72 1.15
CA GLY A 94 -6.57 -1.10 0.41
C GLY A 94 -6.87 -1.46 -1.02
N ARG A 95 -7.95 -2.21 -1.24
CA ARG A 95 -8.38 -2.62 -2.59
C ARG A 95 -8.66 -1.42 -3.49
N ASP A 96 -9.45 -0.47 -3.00
CA ASP A 96 -9.78 0.72 -3.77
C ASP A 96 -8.55 1.59 -4.02
N ALA A 97 -7.66 1.69 -3.04
CA ALA A 97 -6.41 2.43 -3.17
C ALA A 97 -5.55 1.87 -4.31
N LEU A 98 -5.42 0.54 -4.37
CA LEU A 98 -4.64 -0.11 -5.42
C LEU A 98 -5.23 0.12 -6.81
N VAL A 99 -6.55 0.08 -6.93
CA VAL A 99 -7.22 0.36 -8.20
C VAL A 99 -6.98 1.81 -8.61
N LEU A 100 -7.03 2.76 -7.67
CA LEU A 100 -6.72 4.16 -7.97
C LEU A 100 -5.28 4.33 -8.45
N MET A 101 -4.33 3.62 -7.83
CA MET A 101 -2.94 3.64 -8.26
C MET A 101 -2.81 3.11 -9.69
N ALA A 102 -3.47 1.98 -9.99
CA ALA A 102 -3.42 1.39 -11.32
C ALA A 102 -4.03 2.33 -12.36
N LYS A 103 -5.16 2.95 -12.06
CA LYS A 103 -5.82 3.89 -12.98
C LYS A 103 -4.96 5.12 -13.23
N SER A 104 -4.11 5.52 -12.31
CA SER A 104 -3.25 6.68 -12.50
C SER A 104 -2.23 6.47 -13.63
N LEU A 105 -1.96 5.21 -13.98
CA LEU A 105 -1.07 4.89 -15.11
C LEU A 105 -1.74 5.03 -16.47
N GLU A 106 -3.06 5.12 -16.52
CA GLU A 106 -3.83 5.14 -17.75
C GLU A 106 -3.97 6.54 -18.38
N LYS A 107 -3.31 7.52 -17.82
CA LYS A 107 -3.40 8.90 -18.32
C LYS A 107 -2.54 9.12 -19.55
#